data_25bfd17f632d4f2221b818978e263f97
#
_entry.id   25bfd17f632d4f2221b818978e263f97
#
_cell.length_a   1.000
_cell.length_b   1.000
_cell.length_c   1.000
_cell.angle_alpha   90.00
_cell.angle_beta   90.00
_cell.angle_gamma   90.00
#
_symmetry.space_group_name_H-M   'P 1'
#
loop_
_entity.id
_entity.type
_entity.pdbx_description
1 polymer ?
#
loop_
_entity_poly.entity_id
_entity_poly.type
_entity_poly.pdbx_seq_one_letter_code
_entity_poly.pdbx_strand_id
1 'polypeptide(L)'
;MRVKNTNLHPYPGYEAHVAMNLETDAGGNVSMRELQETIKSYRLGAGTTMHDEMIPGTEPGSQLKIRIIRPAGLPEKAPMIMDIHGGGYVSGNLDIDNYRNISLAEMTPAIVVSVEYRLATRETPFPAQLMDCRTAYLWLHDHASEIGGDPEKIGIHGTSAGGSLSAGLSLYLRDQGEPLPALTVLMCPGLTLDQTESKLMFGKLGMPAESYYDEIESIYTAPDGNPVSYYAMPAYCRDLKDLNPHMIVVAEYDPLRDEGLQYASRLLSAGVPTEILCAPRVTHGFCVVDQPLTRWVHRGVAASFRREFGMRIKEF
;
A
#
# COMPACT_ATOMS: atom_id res chain seq x y z
N MET A 1 17.95 -8.32 23.96
CA MET A 1 19.22 -7.60 23.77
C MET A 1 18.91 -6.47 22.78
N ARG A 2 18.75 -5.22 23.24
CA ARG A 2 18.43 -4.09 22.35
C ARG A 2 19.67 -3.79 21.50
N VAL A 3 19.59 -4.05 20.20
CA VAL A 3 20.63 -3.60 19.27
C VAL A 3 20.57 -2.09 19.25
N LYS A 4 21.60 -1.42 19.77
CA LYS A 4 21.78 0.02 19.57
C LYS A 4 22.12 0.22 18.08
N ASN A 5 21.14 0.63 17.28
CA ASN A 5 21.30 0.90 15.85
C ASN A 5 22.11 2.17 15.60
N THR A 6 23.34 2.22 16.08
CA THR A 6 24.25 3.38 15.89
C THR A 6 25.04 3.35 14.58
N ASN A 7 24.90 2.28 13.76
CA ASN A 7 25.69 2.11 12.55
C ASN A 7 24.84 1.79 11.30
N LEU A 8 23.71 2.49 11.14
CA LEU A 8 22.97 2.42 9.87
C LEU A 8 23.78 3.20 8.80
N HIS A 9 23.92 2.61 7.64
CA HIS A 9 24.54 3.24 6.47
C HIS A 9 23.44 3.51 5.43
N PRO A 10 22.75 4.67 5.48
CA PRO A 10 21.66 4.99 4.57
C PRO A 10 22.08 4.87 3.11
N TYR A 11 21.13 4.56 2.24
CA TYR A 11 21.37 4.66 0.80
C TYR A 11 21.60 6.13 0.44
N PRO A 12 22.56 6.45 -0.48
CA PRO A 12 22.83 7.84 -0.86
C PRO A 12 21.57 8.60 -1.26
N GLY A 13 21.33 9.75 -0.62
CA GLY A 13 20.15 10.58 -0.79
C GLY A 13 18.99 10.28 0.19
N TYR A 14 19.15 9.28 1.07
CA TYR A 14 18.16 8.95 2.11
C TYR A 14 18.63 9.23 3.54
N GLU A 15 19.78 9.89 3.68
CA GLU A 15 20.37 10.21 4.99
C GLU A 15 19.39 11.00 5.87
N ALA A 16 18.77 12.03 5.30
CA ALA A 16 17.77 12.84 6.00
C ALA A 16 16.53 12.03 6.35
N HIS A 17 16.04 11.18 5.45
CA HIS A 17 14.87 10.32 5.69
C HIS A 17 15.13 9.31 6.81
N VAL A 18 16.30 8.68 6.83
CA VAL A 18 16.69 7.75 7.90
C VAL A 18 16.92 8.48 9.22
N ALA A 19 17.58 9.65 9.21
CA ALA A 19 17.77 10.48 10.39
C ALA A 19 16.44 10.93 10.99
N MET A 20 15.50 11.35 10.15
CA MET A 20 14.14 11.73 10.54
C MET A 20 13.40 10.60 11.26
N ASN A 21 13.51 9.37 10.76
CA ASN A 21 12.91 8.21 11.40
C ASN A 21 13.58 7.81 12.72
N LEU A 22 14.86 8.18 12.91
CA LEU A 22 15.57 8.03 14.20
C LEU A 22 15.15 9.10 15.22
N GLU A 23 14.82 10.32 14.76
CA GLU A 23 14.45 11.46 15.61
C GLU A 23 13.00 11.43 16.08
N THR A 24 12.12 10.66 15.45
CA THR A 24 10.72 10.50 15.89
C THR A 24 10.61 9.92 17.31
N ASP A 25 11.64 9.23 17.80
CA ASP A 25 11.76 8.83 19.21
C ASP A 25 11.91 10.04 20.18
N ALA A 26 12.28 11.22 19.69
CA ALA A 26 12.50 12.44 20.49
C ALA A 26 11.32 13.43 20.47
N GLY A 27 10.14 13.04 19.93
CA GLY A 27 8.94 13.90 19.89
C GLY A 27 8.97 14.96 18.78
N GLY A 28 9.74 14.74 17.73
CA GLY A 28 9.96 15.72 16.66
C GLY A 28 8.85 15.77 15.60
N ASN A 29 8.11 16.88 15.62
CA ASN A 29 7.13 17.25 14.58
C ASN A 29 7.75 17.71 13.23
N VAL A 30 9.06 17.61 13.06
CA VAL A 30 9.79 18.12 11.88
C VAL A 30 9.47 17.28 10.64
N SER A 31 9.32 15.98 10.81
CA SER A 31 9.17 15.02 9.73
C SER A 31 7.86 15.15 8.94
N MET A 32 6.74 15.40 9.62
CA MET A 32 5.44 15.51 8.96
C MET A 32 5.32 16.78 8.12
N ARG A 33 5.96 17.87 8.50
CA ARG A 33 5.92 19.13 7.73
C ARG A 33 6.76 19.04 6.45
N GLU A 34 7.97 18.49 6.52
CA GLU A 34 8.82 18.27 5.35
C GLU A 34 8.22 17.22 4.42
N LEU A 35 7.63 16.17 4.97
CA LEU A 35 6.88 15.18 4.21
C LEU A 35 5.68 15.83 3.50
N GLN A 36 4.91 16.68 4.17
CA GLN A 36 3.80 17.41 3.58
C GLN A 36 4.25 18.38 2.48
N GLU A 37 5.42 19.00 2.60
CA GLU A 37 5.97 19.86 1.54
C GLU A 37 6.44 19.05 0.33
N THR A 38 7.03 17.87 0.56
CA THR A 38 7.40 16.93 -0.51
C THR A 38 6.16 16.37 -1.22
N ILE A 39 5.13 15.99 -0.47
CA ILE A 39 3.84 15.56 -0.99
C ILE A 39 3.21 16.64 -1.88
N LYS A 40 3.38 17.92 -1.57
CA LYS A 40 2.87 19.06 -2.37
C LYS A 40 3.72 19.41 -3.59
N SER A 41 4.93 18.89 -3.71
CA SER A 41 5.89 19.31 -4.74
C SER A 41 5.83 18.52 -6.04
N TYR A 42 5.03 17.44 -6.13
CA TYR A 42 4.91 16.67 -7.35
C TYR A 42 4.25 17.48 -8.48
N ARG A 43 4.58 17.12 -9.72
CA ARG A 43 3.98 17.71 -10.91
C ARG A 43 3.33 16.62 -11.75
N LEU A 44 2.14 16.94 -12.27
CA LEU A 44 1.51 16.11 -13.28
C LEU A 44 2.32 16.21 -14.59
N GLY A 45 2.56 15.08 -15.22
CA GLY A 45 3.11 15.03 -16.57
C GLY A 45 2.20 15.74 -17.58
N ALA A 46 2.74 16.08 -18.74
CA ALA A 46 1.99 16.78 -19.76
C ALA A 46 0.75 15.98 -20.21
N GLY A 47 -0.43 16.56 -20.01
CA GLY A 47 -1.72 15.92 -20.34
C GLY A 47 -2.22 14.89 -19.33
N THR A 48 -1.52 14.68 -18.21
CA THR A 48 -2.05 13.91 -17.08
C THR A 48 -3.10 14.75 -16.34
N THR A 49 -4.25 14.16 -16.06
CA THR A 49 -5.34 14.78 -15.27
C THR A 49 -5.49 14.09 -13.92
N MET A 50 -5.94 14.84 -12.94
CA MET A 50 -6.26 14.34 -11.60
C MET A 50 -7.51 15.07 -11.08
N HIS A 51 -8.49 14.31 -10.58
CA HIS A 51 -9.69 14.86 -9.97
C HIS A 51 -10.26 13.90 -8.94
N ASP A 52 -11.04 14.44 -8.02
CA ASP A 52 -11.75 13.67 -7.00
C ASP A 52 -13.20 13.45 -7.43
N GLU A 53 -13.74 12.28 -7.09
CA GLU A 53 -15.12 11.88 -7.39
C GLU A 53 -15.75 11.22 -6.16
N MET A 54 -17.06 11.33 -6.02
CA MET A 54 -17.83 10.67 -4.99
C MET A 54 -18.60 9.50 -5.61
N ILE A 55 -18.35 8.31 -5.12
CA ILE A 55 -19.05 7.09 -5.53
C ILE A 55 -20.00 6.63 -4.40
N PRO A 56 -20.96 5.74 -4.67
CA PRO A 56 -21.75 5.11 -3.61
C PRO A 56 -20.84 4.44 -2.58
N GLY A 57 -21.06 4.70 -1.32
CA GLY A 57 -20.29 4.11 -0.21
C GLY A 57 -20.81 2.74 0.21
N THR A 58 -20.17 2.16 1.20
CA THR A 58 -20.50 0.82 1.72
C THR A 58 -21.88 0.77 2.39
N GLU A 59 -22.22 1.82 3.13
CA GLU A 59 -23.53 1.90 3.80
C GLU A 59 -24.60 2.53 2.90
N PRO A 60 -25.85 2.12 2.99
CA PRO A 60 -26.94 2.71 2.21
C PRO A 60 -26.99 4.24 2.36
N GLY A 61 -26.90 4.96 1.24
CA GLY A 61 -26.93 6.43 1.20
C GLY A 61 -25.61 7.11 1.60
N SER A 62 -24.59 6.36 1.97
CA SER A 62 -23.23 6.91 2.19
C SER A 62 -22.50 7.13 0.86
N GLN A 63 -21.43 7.92 0.92
CA GLN A 63 -20.57 8.18 -0.22
C GLN A 63 -19.12 7.87 0.16
N LEU A 64 -18.36 7.37 -0.81
CA LEU A 64 -16.94 7.10 -0.71
C LEU A 64 -16.20 7.97 -1.73
N LYS A 65 -15.19 8.70 -1.27
CA LYS A 65 -14.40 9.55 -2.14
C LYS A 65 -13.26 8.77 -2.76
N ILE A 66 -13.08 8.95 -4.06
CA ILE A 66 -11.96 8.41 -4.82
C ILE A 66 -11.25 9.52 -5.55
N ARG A 67 -9.98 9.30 -5.90
CA ARG A 67 -9.19 10.17 -6.77
C ARG A 67 -8.76 9.43 -8.01
N ILE A 68 -9.10 9.96 -9.17
CA ILE A 68 -8.77 9.40 -10.47
C ILE A 68 -7.59 10.17 -11.07
N ILE A 69 -6.50 9.47 -11.35
CA ILE A 69 -5.31 9.98 -12.05
C ILE A 69 -5.26 9.31 -13.41
N ARG A 70 -5.34 10.12 -14.47
CA ARG A 70 -5.39 9.64 -15.84
C ARG A 70 -4.25 10.26 -16.67
N PRO A 71 -3.21 9.48 -17.04
CA PRO A 71 -2.15 9.98 -17.90
C PRO A 71 -2.65 10.16 -19.34
N ALA A 72 -1.93 10.97 -20.11
CA ALA A 72 -2.20 11.14 -21.54
C ALA A 72 -1.92 9.88 -22.35
N GLY A 73 -2.59 9.75 -23.50
CA GLY A 73 -2.28 8.70 -24.49
C GLY A 73 -2.67 7.28 -24.10
N LEU A 74 -3.62 7.12 -23.18
CA LEU A 74 -4.15 5.81 -22.81
C LEU A 74 -4.93 5.17 -23.97
N PRO A 75 -4.95 3.82 -24.06
CA PRO A 75 -5.84 3.10 -24.95
C PRO A 75 -7.32 3.34 -24.56
N GLU A 76 -8.24 3.01 -25.49
CA GLU A 76 -9.69 3.14 -25.25
C GLU A 76 -10.17 2.36 -24.03
N LYS A 77 -9.57 1.18 -23.78
CA LYS A 77 -9.75 0.37 -22.56
C LYS A 77 -8.40 0.31 -21.83
N ALA A 78 -8.19 1.24 -20.91
CA ALA A 78 -6.95 1.35 -20.18
C ALA A 78 -6.91 0.38 -18.96
N PRO A 79 -5.77 -0.22 -18.65
CA PRO A 79 -5.62 -0.90 -17.36
C PRO A 79 -5.86 0.07 -16.20
N MET A 80 -6.29 -0.46 -15.06
CA MET A 80 -6.56 0.32 -13.86
C MET A 80 -5.74 -0.21 -12.67
N ILE A 81 -5.31 0.69 -11.80
CA ILE A 81 -4.66 0.35 -10.54
C ILE A 81 -5.42 1.04 -9.42
N MET A 82 -6.05 0.27 -8.53
CA MET A 82 -6.60 0.82 -7.30
C MET A 82 -5.47 0.99 -6.29
N ASP A 83 -5.35 2.18 -5.69
CA ASP A 83 -4.36 2.47 -4.68
C ASP A 83 -5.01 2.66 -3.31
N ILE A 84 -4.41 2.04 -2.28
CA ILE A 84 -4.85 2.09 -0.89
C ILE A 84 -3.72 2.70 -0.07
N HIS A 85 -3.97 3.91 0.47
CA HIS A 85 -2.95 4.67 1.20
C HIS A 85 -2.56 4.03 2.54
N GLY A 86 -1.35 4.35 3.00
CA GLY A 86 -0.86 4.01 4.33
C GLY A 86 -1.39 4.96 5.42
N GLY A 87 -0.84 4.82 6.64
CA GLY A 87 -1.20 5.68 7.77
C GLY A 87 -1.72 4.91 8.98
N GLY A 88 -1.37 3.62 9.10
CA GLY A 88 -1.71 2.80 10.26
C GLY A 88 -3.21 2.64 10.48
N TYR A 89 -4.01 2.71 9.44
CA TYR A 89 -5.47 2.65 9.45
C TYR A 89 -6.17 3.85 10.11
N VAL A 90 -5.49 4.64 10.93
CA VAL A 90 -6.04 5.75 11.74
C VAL A 90 -5.68 7.13 11.21
N SER A 91 -4.86 7.19 10.17
CA SER A 91 -4.41 8.44 9.53
C SER A 91 -4.19 8.25 8.02
N GLY A 92 -3.92 9.34 7.33
CA GLY A 92 -3.72 9.34 5.89
C GLY A 92 -4.91 9.92 5.13
N ASN A 93 -4.72 10.15 3.86
CA ASN A 93 -5.72 10.65 2.91
C ASN A 93 -5.21 10.45 1.48
N LEU A 94 -5.98 10.88 0.47
CA LEU A 94 -5.64 10.77 -0.94
C LEU A 94 -4.34 11.49 -1.35
N ASP A 95 -3.87 12.48 -0.57
CA ASP A 95 -2.70 13.29 -0.95
C ASP A 95 -1.37 12.59 -0.65
N ILE A 96 -1.34 11.69 0.34
CA ILE A 96 -0.11 11.14 0.89
C ILE A 96 0.73 10.38 -0.15
N ASP A 97 0.06 9.74 -1.11
CA ASP A 97 0.67 8.88 -2.11
C ASP A 97 0.62 9.45 -3.55
N ASN A 98 0.22 10.73 -3.70
CA ASN A 98 0.08 11.36 -5.03
C ASN A 98 1.33 11.24 -5.91
N TYR A 99 2.53 11.47 -5.34
CA TYR A 99 3.78 11.34 -6.10
C TYR A 99 3.94 9.94 -6.70
N ARG A 100 3.73 8.90 -5.89
CA ARG A 100 3.80 7.52 -6.33
C ARG A 100 2.71 7.20 -7.35
N ASN A 101 1.49 7.61 -7.07
CA ASN A 101 0.33 7.29 -7.91
C ASN A 101 0.42 7.92 -9.30
N ILE A 102 0.91 9.16 -9.38
CA ILE A 102 1.22 9.81 -10.66
C ILE A 102 2.34 9.04 -11.38
N SER A 103 3.43 8.71 -10.68
CA SER A 103 4.52 7.93 -11.25
C SER A 103 4.04 6.57 -11.78
N LEU A 104 3.20 5.86 -11.02
CA LEU A 104 2.64 4.57 -11.45
C LEU A 104 1.73 4.74 -12.67
N ALA A 105 0.85 5.75 -12.67
CA ALA A 105 -0.04 6.03 -13.79
C ALA A 105 0.75 6.26 -15.09
N GLU A 106 1.80 7.07 -15.03
CA GLU A 106 2.62 7.43 -16.20
C GLU A 106 3.57 6.30 -16.64
N MET A 107 4.18 5.58 -15.69
CA MET A 107 5.11 4.48 -16.00
C MET A 107 4.38 3.21 -16.46
N THR A 108 3.15 2.98 -15.99
CA THR A 108 2.36 1.78 -16.35
C THR A 108 1.46 2.01 -17.56
N PRO A 109 1.27 3.20 -18.10
CA PRO A 109 0.11 3.76 -18.83
C PRO A 109 -1.22 3.14 -18.37
N ALA A 110 -1.61 3.47 -17.12
CA ALA A 110 -2.82 2.97 -16.48
C ALA A 110 -3.57 4.13 -15.80
N ILE A 111 -4.88 3.97 -15.61
CA ILE A 111 -5.65 4.84 -14.73
C ILE A 111 -5.36 4.40 -13.29
N VAL A 112 -4.91 5.33 -12.44
CA VAL A 112 -4.75 5.05 -11.00
C VAL A 112 -5.93 5.66 -10.26
N VAL A 113 -6.56 4.86 -9.39
CA VAL A 113 -7.71 5.27 -8.58
C VAL A 113 -7.40 5.04 -7.11
N SER A 114 -7.16 6.14 -6.38
CA SER A 114 -6.93 6.08 -4.93
C SER A 114 -8.24 6.15 -4.18
N VAL A 115 -8.37 5.38 -3.11
CA VAL A 115 -9.57 5.33 -2.27
C VAL A 115 -9.35 6.02 -0.93
N GLU A 116 -10.27 6.92 -0.52
CA GLU A 116 -10.30 7.55 0.80
C GLU A 116 -11.17 6.72 1.74
N TYR A 117 -10.64 5.55 2.15
CA TYR A 117 -11.35 4.67 3.07
C TYR A 117 -11.53 5.31 4.45
N ARG A 118 -12.60 4.97 5.17
CA ARG A 118 -12.85 5.44 6.53
C ARG A 118 -11.71 5.06 7.46
N LEU A 119 -11.15 6.03 8.15
CA LEU A 119 -10.12 5.76 9.15
C LEU A 119 -10.71 5.03 10.36
N ALA A 120 -9.91 4.14 10.95
CA ALA A 120 -10.32 3.38 12.11
C ALA A 120 -10.45 4.29 13.34
N THR A 121 -11.58 4.18 14.02
CA THR A 121 -11.87 4.78 15.31
C THR A 121 -12.66 3.77 16.13
N ARG A 122 -12.97 4.10 17.39
CA ARG A 122 -13.83 3.24 18.21
C ARG A 122 -15.26 3.11 17.64
N GLU A 123 -15.73 4.14 16.94
CA GLU A 123 -17.04 4.16 16.28
C GLU A 123 -16.99 3.54 14.87
N THR A 124 -15.81 3.42 14.29
CA THR A 124 -15.58 2.89 12.94
C THR A 124 -14.45 1.84 12.97
N PRO A 125 -14.63 0.73 13.71
CA PRO A 125 -13.62 -0.32 13.80
C PRO A 125 -13.51 -1.13 12.51
N PHE A 126 -12.55 -2.07 12.45
CA PHE A 126 -12.56 -3.11 11.43
C PHE A 126 -13.90 -3.87 11.46
N PRO A 127 -14.51 -4.21 10.30
CA PRO A 127 -13.93 -4.22 8.95
C PRO A 127 -14.28 -3.00 8.06
N ALA A 128 -14.70 -1.87 8.61
CA ALA A 128 -15.16 -0.74 7.80
C ALA A 128 -14.16 -0.32 6.72
N GLN A 129 -12.86 -0.27 7.02
CA GLN A 129 -11.78 0.09 6.11
C GLN A 129 -11.67 -0.89 4.94
N LEU A 130 -11.74 -2.18 5.23
CA LEU A 130 -11.70 -3.24 4.21
C LEU A 130 -12.93 -3.19 3.31
N MET A 131 -14.10 -2.94 3.90
CA MET A 131 -15.37 -2.89 3.14
C MET A 131 -15.41 -1.68 2.21
N ASP A 132 -14.86 -0.54 2.62
CA ASP A 132 -14.72 0.62 1.73
C ASP A 132 -13.77 0.33 0.56
N CYS A 133 -12.63 -0.33 0.82
CA CYS A 133 -11.72 -0.76 -0.24
C CYS A 133 -12.41 -1.77 -1.20
N ARG A 134 -13.18 -2.72 -0.67
CA ARG A 134 -13.97 -3.65 -1.49
C ARG A 134 -15.01 -2.90 -2.33
N THR A 135 -15.74 -1.97 -1.74
CA THR A 135 -16.74 -1.15 -2.44
C THR A 135 -16.10 -0.40 -3.61
N ALA A 136 -14.95 0.25 -3.40
CA ALA A 136 -14.22 0.93 -4.46
C ALA A 136 -13.73 -0.03 -5.55
N TYR A 137 -13.23 -1.21 -5.18
CA TYR A 137 -12.75 -2.22 -6.12
C TYR A 137 -13.86 -2.74 -7.03
N LEU A 138 -15.00 -3.11 -6.44
CA LEU A 138 -16.16 -3.60 -7.21
C LEU A 138 -16.77 -2.48 -8.06
N TRP A 139 -16.82 -1.24 -7.54
CA TRP A 139 -17.23 -0.09 -8.33
C TRP A 139 -16.35 0.11 -9.57
N LEU A 140 -15.02 -0.02 -9.41
CA LEU A 140 -14.09 0.05 -10.54
C LEU A 140 -14.35 -1.04 -11.59
N HIS A 141 -14.68 -2.25 -11.13
CA HIS A 141 -15.02 -3.35 -12.03
C HIS A 141 -16.30 -3.05 -12.81
N ASP A 142 -17.35 -2.62 -12.12
CA ASP A 142 -18.68 -2.43 -12.70
C ASP A 142 -18.78 -1.16 -13.56
N HIS A 143 -18.02 -0.11 -13.23
CA HIS A 143 -18.04 1.20 -13.91
C HIS A 143 -16.78 1.47 -14.74
N ALA A 144 -15.96 0.46 -15.00
CA ALA A 144 -14.71 0.58 -15.76
C ALA A 144 -14.87 1.37 -17.07
N SER A 145 -15.91 1.04 -17.84
CA SER A 145 -16.17 1.68 -19.15
C SER A 145 -16.49 3.17 -19.04
N GLU A 146 -17.09 3.63 -17.94
CA GLU A 146 -17.45 5.04 -17.72
C GLU A 146 -16.20 5.92 -17.56
N ILE A 147 -15.15 5.35 -16.96
CA ILE A 147 -13.85 6.03 -16.80
C ILE A 147 -12.83 5.62 -17.87
N GLY A 148 -13.23 4.88 -18.91
CA GLY A 148 -12.36 4.40 -19.98
C GLY A 148 -11.36 3.33 -19.54
N GLY A 149 -11.73 2.54 -18.53
CA GLY A 149 -10.97 1.43 -17.97
C GLY A 149 -11.31 0.08 -18.59
N ASP A 150 -10.47 -0.91 -18.33
CA ASP A 150 -10.65 -2.32 -18.70
C ASP A 150 -10.94 -3.14 -17.42
N PRO A 151 -12.17 -3.66 -17.23
CA PRO A 151 -12.53 -4.41 -16.02
C PRO A 151 -11.71 -5.70 -15.84
N GLU A 152 -11.17 -6.25 -16.93
CA GLU A 152 -10.32 -7.44 -16.90
C GLU A 152 -8.87 -7.14 -16.48
N LYS A 153 -8.51 -5.85 -16.34
CA LYS A 153 -7.15 -5.39 -16.05
C LYS A 153 -7.13 -4.42 -14.88
N ILE A 154 -7.59 -4.88 -13.73
CA ILE A 154 -7.55 -4.13 -12.48
C ILE A 154 -6.49 -4.73 -11.58
N GLY A 155 -5.51 -3.93 -11.18
CA GLY A 155 -4.55 -4.29 -10.14
C GLY A 155 -4.81 -3.52 -8.86
N ILE A 156 -4.21 -3.97 -7.76
CA ILE A 156 -4.25 -3.29 -6.46
C ILE A 156 -2.83 -2.96 -6.04
N HIS A 157 -2.63 -1.75 -5.52
CA HIS A 157 -1.41 -1.32 -4.86
C HIS A 157 -1.76 -0.76 -3.49
N GLY A 158 -0.99 -1.09 -2.46
CA GLY A 158 -1.15 -0.48 -1.15
C GLY A 158 0.14 -0.38 -0.37
N THR A 159 0.26 0.67 0.44
CA THR A 159 1.45 0.94 1.25
C THR A 159 1.16 0.78 2.73
N SER A 160 2.06 0.12 3.49
CA SER A 160 1.95 0.01 4.96
C SER A 160 0.62 -0.62 5.37
N ALA A 161 -0.22 0.08 6.14
CA ALA A 161 -1.60 -0.33 6.44
C ALA A 161 -2.43 -0.57 5.17
N GLY A 162 -2.23 0.25 4.12
CA GLY A 162 -2.85 0.02 2.80
C GLY A 162 -2.35 -1.28 2.15
N GLY A 163 -1.11 -1.68 2.38
CA GLY A 163 -0.59 -2.99 1.98
C GLY A 163 -1.28 -4.14 2.70
N SER A 164 -1.53 -4.01 4.00
CA SER A 164 -2.37 -4.95 4.76
C SER A 164 -3.77 -5.07 4.20
N LEU A 165 -4.43 -3.90 3.98
CA LEU A 165 -5.77 -3.85 3.41
C LEU A 165 -5.81 -4.48 2.02
N SER A 166 -4.77 -4.29 1.20
CA SER A 166 -4.65 -4.91 -0.13
C SER A 166 -4.55 -6.43 -0.05
N ALA A 167 -3.75 -6.97 0.86
CA ALA A 167 -3.64 -8.40 1.08
C ALA A 167 -4.94 -8.99 1.67
N GLY A 168 -5.54 -8.29 2.66
CA GLY A 168 -6.82 -8.66 3.24
C GLY A 168 -7.95 -8.63 2.23
N LEU A 169 -7.95 -7.66 1.32
CA LEU A 169 -8.93 -7.56 0.23
C LEU A 169 -8.78 -8.71 -0.76
N SER A 170 -7.56 -9.07 -1.17
CA SER A 170 -7.33 -10.23 -2.05
C SER A 170 -7.85 -11.53 -1.43
N LEU A 171 -7.62 -11.73 -0.11
CA LEU A 171 -8.17 -12.86 0.63
C LEU A 171 -9.70 -12.84 0.66
N TYR A 172 -10.28 -11.67 0.94
CA TYR A 172 -11.72 -11.51 1.04
C TYR A 172 -12.42 -11.77 -0.31
N LEU A 173 -11.90 -11.18 -1.39
CA LEU A 173 -12.44 -11.38 -2.75
C LEU A 173 -12.39 -12.86 -3.14
N ARG A 174 -11.27 -13.55 -2.89
CA ARG A 174 -11.15 -14.99 -3.12
C ARG A 174 -12.22 -15.78 -2.35
N ASP A 175 -12.36 -15.51 -1.06
CA ASP A 175 -13.25 -16.27 -0.18
C ASP A 175 -14.74 -16.01 -0.49
N GLN A 176 -15.06 -14.86 -1.08
CA GLN A 176 -16.39 -14.52 -1.58
C GLN A 176 -16.66 -14.97 -3.02
N GLY A 177 -15.64 -15.46 -3.73
CA GLY A 177 -15.75 -15.81 -5.15
C GLY A 177 -15.95 -14.60 -6.05
N GLU A 178 -15.44 -13.43 -5.63
CA GLU A 178 -15.49 -12.17 -6.37
C GLU A 178 -14.31 -12.04 -7.33
N PRO A 179 -14.37 -11.14 -8.34
CA PRO A 179 -13.27 -10.95 -9.28
C PRO A 179 -11.96 -10.62 -8.57
N LEU A 180 -10.89 -11.37 -8.88
CA LEU A 180 -9.57 -11.15 -8.31
C LEU A 180 -8.79 -10.10 -9.13
N PRO A 181 -7.91 -9.30 -8.48
CA PRO A 181 -7.03 -8.38 -9.20
C PRO A 181 -6.03 -9.14 -10.08
N ALA A 182 -5.63 -8.52 -11.19
CA ALA A 182 -4.56 -9.06 -12.05
C ALA A 182 -3.22 -9.15 -11.30
N LEU A 183 -2.95 -8.20 -10.40
CA LEU A 183 -1.77 -8.16 -9.53
C LEU A 183 -2.11 -7.41 -8.25
N THR A 184 -1.65 -7.89 -7.10
CA THR A 184 -1.67 -7.16 -5.84
C THR A 184 -0.25 -6.80 -5.42
N VAL A 185 0.04 -5.51 -5.28
CA VAL A 185 1.35 -4.99 -4.84
C VAL A 185 1.26 -4.53 -3.40
N LEU A 186 2.08 -5.12 -2.54
CA LEU A 186 2.19 -4.81 -1.13
C LEU A 186 3.50 -4.05 -0.87
N MET A 187 3.43 -2.75 -0.64
CA MET A 187 4.58 -1.90 -0.34
C MET A 187 4.76 -1.76 1.17
N CYS A 188 5.83 -2.32 1.72
CA CYS A 188 6.12 -2.30 3.16
C CYS A 188 4.91 -2.68 4.04
N PRO A 189 4.22 -3.80 3.77
CA PRO A 189 2.94 -4.13 4.40
C PRO A 189 3.10 -4.49 5.88
N GLY A 190 2.13 -4.12 6.72
CA GLY A 190 1.98 -4.64 8.09
C GLY A 190 1.01 -5.82 8.09
N LEU A 191 1.47 -7.05 8.30
CA LEU A 191 0.69 -8.26 8.06
C LEU A 191 0.41 -9.09 9.30
N THR A 192 1.09 -8.81 10.41
CA THR A 192 0.95 -9.55 11.67
C THR A 192 1.23 -8.67 12.88
N LEU A 193 0.61 -9.00 14.00
CA LEU A 193 0.94 -8.43 15.32
C LEU A 193 2.13 -9.16 15.98
N ASP A 194 2.55 -10.32 15.44
CA ASP A 194 3.61 -11.11 16.00
C ASP A 194 4.94 -10.37 15.99
N GLN A 195 5.78 -10.64 16.97
CA GLN A 195 7.13 -10.13 17.06
C GLN A 195 8.02 -10.80 16.01
N THR A 196 8.68 -10.01 15.18
CA THR A 196 9.66 -10.46 14.19
C THR A 196 11.05 -9.94 14.53
N GLU A 197 12.11 -10.51 13.95
CA GLU A 197 13.48 -10.02 14.14
C GLU A 197 13.62 -8.57 13.68
N SER A 198 13.01 -8.18 12.55
CA SER A 198 13.04 -6.79 12.09
C SER A 198 12.32 -5.84 13.03
N LYS A 199 11.20 -6.24 13.66
CA LYS A 199 10.54 -5.46 14.71
C LYS A 199 11.45 -5.27 15.94
N LEU A 200 12.19 -6.31 16.34
CA LEU A 200 13.17 -6.20 17.42
C LEU A 200 14.35 -5.31 17.07
N MET A 201 14.84 -5.39 15.81
CA MET A 201 15.98 -4.61 15.34
C MET A 201 15.64 -3.15 15.08
N PHE A 202 14.51 -2.88 14.46
CA PHE A 202 14.16 -1.58 13.89
C PHE A 202 12.88 -0.97 14.47
N GLY A 203 12.29 -1.54 15.50
CA GLY A 203 10.97 -1.18 16.04
C GLY A 203 10.78 0.28 16.46
N LYS A 204 11.86 1.07 16.45
CA LYS A 204 11.83 2.51 16.73
C LYS A 204 12.12 3.37 15.49
N LEU A 205 12.34 2.74 14.31
CA LEU A 205 12.68 3.46 13.09
C LEU A 205 11.42 3.78 12.30
N GLY A 206 10.92 5.00 12.42
CA GLY A 206 9.81 5.50 11.61
C GLY A 206 8.45 4.89 11.91
N MET A 207 8.32 4.17 13.01
CA MET A 207 7.06 3.63 13.48
C MET A 207 6.62 4.38 14.74
N PRO A 208 5.31 4.59 14.94
CA PRO A 208 4.78 5.20 16.15
C PRO A 208 5.20 4.43 17.42
N ALA A 209 5.10 5.07 18.58
CA ALA A 209 5.44 4.48 19.87
C ALA A 209 4.69 3.16 20.16
N GLU A 210 5.19 2.34 21.10
CA GLU A 210 4.55 1.07 21.50
C GLU A 210 3.03 1.21 21.78
N SER A 211 2.61 2.34 22.38
CA SER A 211 1.20 2.67 22.61
C SER A 211 0.34 2.74 21.31
N TYR A 212 0.95 3.00 20.17
CA TYR A 212 0.26 3.02 18.88
C TYR A 212 -0.13 1.60 18.41
N TYR A 213 0.71 0.62 18.64
CA TYR A 213 0.37 -0.77 18.31
C TYR A 213 -0.77 -1.28 19.21
N ASP A 214 -0.74 -0.94 20.52
CA ASP A 214 -1.81 -1.26 21.45
C ASP A 214 -3.12 -0.60 21.01
N GLU A 215 -3.06 0.66 20.54
CA GLU A 215 -4.22 1.39 20.03
C GLU A 215 -4.77 0.75 18.75
N ILE A 216 -3.90 0.41 17.78
CA ILE A 216 -4.31 -0.29 16.57
C ILE A 216 -4.92 -1.65 16.89
N GLU A 217 -4.31 -2.42 17.77
CA GLU A 217 -4.85 -3.71 18.21
C GLU A 217 -6.25 -3.53 18.79
N SER A 218 -6.43 -2.56 19.68
CA SER A 218 -7.71 -2.32 20.35
C SER A 218 -8.81 -1.76 19.45
N ILE A 219 -8.46 -0.94 18.43
CA ILE A 219 -9.44 -0.23 17.59
C ILE A 219 -9.66 -0.97 16.26
N TYR A 220 -8.57 -1.46 15.65
CA TYR A 220 -8.62 -2.00 14.31
C TYR A 220 -8.73 -3.53 14.29
N THR A 221 -7.87 -4.24 15.02
CA THR A 221 -7.71 -5.69 14.82
C THR A 221 -8.62 -6.55 15.69
N ALA A 222 -8.91 -6.13 16.90
CA ALA A 222 -9.73 -6.88 17.87
C ALA A 222 -10.53 -5.95 18.78
N PRO A 223 -11.43 -5.12 18.25
CA PRO A 223 -12.11 -4.05 19.00
C PRO A 223 -12.92 -4.54 20.20
N ASP A 224 -13.38 -5.82 20.18
CA ASP A 224 -14.24 -6.40 21.21
C ASP A 224 -13.61 -7.64 21.88
N GLY A 225 -12.27 -7.79 21.84
CA GLY A 225 -11.58 -8.97 22.35
C GLY A 225 -11.82 -10.24 21.55
N ASN A 226 -12.39 -10.14 20.36
CA ASN A 226 -12.55 -11.25 19.43
C ASN A 226 -11.20 -11.67 18.84
N PRO A 227 -11.04 -12.91 18.37
CA PRO A 227 -9.85 -13.32 17.64
C PRO A 227 -9.60 -12.40 16.43
N VAL A 228 -8.35 -12.02 16.24
CA VAL A 228 -7.95 -11.15 15.12
C VAL A 228 -8.31 -11.83 13.79
N SER A 229 -9.09 -11.15 12.97
CA SER A 229 -9.44 -11.62 11.64
C SER A 229 -8.20 -11.68 10.73
N TYR A 230 -8.04 -12.76 9.97
CA TYR A 230 -6.98 -12.83 8.96
C TYR A 230 -7.20 -11.88 7.77
N TYR A 231 -8.36 -11.28 7.63
CA TYR A 231 -8.55 -10.17 6.69
C TYR A 231 -7.96 -8.85 7.23
N ALA A 232 -7.86 -8.70 8.57
CA ALA A 232 -7.19 -7.57 9.20
C ALA A 232 -5.68 -7.78 9.25
N MET A 233 -5.25 -9.01 9.57
CA MET A 233 -3.84 -9.42 9.67
C MET A 233 -3.57 -10.63 8.76
N PRO A 234 -3.27 -10.40 7.48
CA PRO A 234 -3.20 -11.45 6.44
C PRO A 234 -2.22 -12.59 6.72
N ALA A 235 -1.18 -12.35 7.51
CA ALA A 235 -0.25 -13.42 7.89
C ALA A 235 -0.90 -14.51 8.77
N TYR A 236 -2.06 -14.27 9.36
CA TYR A 236 -2.79 -15.29 10.13
C TYR A 236 -3.63 -16.22 9.24
N CYS A 237 -3.85 -15.90 7.97
CA CYS A 237 -4.51 -16.80 7.03
C CYS A 237 -3.65 -18.06 6.83
N ARG A 238 -4.21 -19.23 7.06
CA ARG A 238 -3.49 -20.52 6.92
C ARG A 238 -3.45 -20.99 5.48
N ASP A 239 -4.50 -20.77 4.71
CA ASP A 239 -4.60 -21.18 3.31
C ASP A 239 -4.49 -19.96 2.39
N LEU A 240 -3.39 -19.90 1.65
CA LEU A 240 -3.11 -18.83 0.67
C LEU A 240 -3.26 -19.30 -0.78
N LYS A 241 -3.82 -20.49 -1.00
CA LYS A 241 -4.05 -21.01 -2.36
C LYS A 241 -5.07 -20.13 -3.11
N ASP A 242 -5.03 -20.25 -4.41
CA ASP A 242 -5.98 -19.64 -5.34
C ASP A 242 -6.07 -18.10 -5.26
N LEU A 243 -5.05 -17.46 -4.69
CA LEU A 243 -4.89 -16.02 -4.75
C LEU A 243 -4.28 -15.61 -6.11
N ASN A 244 -4.58 -14.39 -6.52
CA ASN A 244 -3.98 -13.74 -7.67
C ASN A 244 -2.46 -13.52 -7.49
N PRO A 245 -1.69 -13.21 -8.56
CA PRO A 245 -0.28 -12.84 -8.44
C PRO A 245 -0.04 -11.70 -7.45
N HIS A 246 1.08 -11.77 -6.70
CA HIS A 246 1.50 -10.77 -5.73
C HIS A 246 2.90 -10.24 -6.02
N MET A 247 3.14 -8.98 -5.71
CA MET A 247 4.48 -8.40 -5.59
C MET A 247 4.63 -7.78 -4.20
N ILE A 248 5.69 -8.15 -3.49
CA ILE A 248 5.97 -7.64 -2.15
C ILE A 248 7.26 -6.84 -2.19
N VAL A 249 7.15 -5.57 -1.83
CA VAL A 249 8.28 -4.66 -1.71
C VAL A 249 8.52 -4.39 -0.23
N VAL A 250 9.73 -4.61 0.24
CA VAL A 250 10.16 -4.34 1.61
C VAL A 250 11.36 -3.40 1.64
N ALA A 251 11.58 -2.72 2.75
CA ALA A 251 12.76 -1.90 2.99
C ALA A 251 13.72 -2.61 3.97
N GLU A 252 15.03 -2.51 3.75
CA GLU A 252 16.01 -3.24 4.56
C GLU A 252 15.96 -2.88 6.04
N TYR A 253 15.78 -1.59 6.38
CA TYR A 253 15.74 -1.07 7.75
C TYR A 253 14.31 -0.84 8.25
N ASP A 254 13.36 -1.65 7.80
CA ASP A 254 11.94 -1.54 8.15
C ASP A 254 11.55 -2.56 9.22
N PRO A 255 10.89 -2.16 10.32
CA PRO A 255 10.32 -3.10 11.28
C PRO A 255 9.39 -4.14 10.65
N LEU A 256 8.68 -3.78 9.56
CA LEU A 256 7.72 -4.64 8.86
C LEU A 256 8.36 -5.54 7.79
N ARG A 257 9.70 -5.47 7.63
CA ARG A 257 10.42 -6.23 6.59
C ARG A 257 10.16 -7.73 6.64
N ASP A 258 10.36 -8.32 7.81
CA ASP A 258 10.36 -9.79 7.95
C ASP A 258 8.97 -10.40 7.77
N GLU A 259 7.91 -9.71 8.19
CA GLU A 259 6.55 -10.16 7.96
C GLU A 259 6.19 -10.16 6.47
N GLY A 260 6.64 -9.17 5.70
CA GLY A 260 6.52 -9.14 4.24
C GLY A 260 7.26 -10.30 3.57
N LEU A 261 8.52 -10.57 3.97
CA LEU A 261 9.31 -11.69 3.44
C LEU A 261 8.71 -13.05 3.79
N GLN A 262 8.24 -13.23 5.02
CA GLN A 262 7.58 -14.47 5.46
C GLN A 262 6.27 -14.71 4.71
N TYR A 263 5.47 -13.67 4.51
CA TYR A 263 4.23 -13.77 3.75
C TYR A 263 4.50 -14.14 2.28
N ALA A 264 5.48 -13.51 1.65
CA ALA A 264 5.93 -13.86 0.29
C ALA A 264 6.35 -15.32 0.16
N SER A 265 7.14 -15.81 1.12
CA SER A 265 7.57 -17.24 1.16
C SER A 265 6.37 -18.19 1.26
N ARG A 266 5.34 -17.84 2.03
CA ARG A 266 4.12 -18.63 2.17
C ARG A 266 3.24 -18.60 0.92
N LEU A 267 3.14 -17.45 0.25
CA LEU A 267 2.46 -17.34 -1.05
C LEU A 267 3.10 -18.25 -2.09
N LEU A 268 4.44 -18.21 -2.22
CA LEU A 268 5.20 -19.11 -3.10
C LEU A 268 4.96 -20.58 -2.77
N SER A 269 4.96 -20.93 -1.48
CA SER A 269 4.69 -22.30 -1.01
C SER A 269 3.26 -22.76 -1.31
N ALA A 270 2.31 -21.82 -1.39
CA ALA A 270 0.93 -22.09 -1.77
C ALA A 270 0.71 -22.16 -3.30
N GLY A 271 1.77 -21.93 -4.09
CA GLY A 271 1.70 -21.93 -5.56
C GLY A 271 1.23 -20.60 -6.17
N VAL A 272 1.18 -19.53 -5.38
CA VAL A 272 0.80 -18.19 -5.86
C VAL A 272 2.02 -17.51 -6.51
N PRO A 273 1.93 -17.05 -7.76
CA PRO A 273 3.01 -16.29 -8.40
C PRO A 273 3.37 -15.06 -7.57
N THR A 274 4.63 -14.98 -7.14
CA THR A 274 5.03 -13.92 -6.19
C THR A 274 6.40 -13.35 -6.54
N GLU A 275 6.48 -12.02 -6.64
CA GLU A 275 7.73 -11.27 -6.77
C GLU A 275 8.11 -10.65 -5.44
N ILE A 276 9.41 -10.53 -5.19
CA ILE A 276 9.95 -9.90 -3.98
C ILE A 276 11.01 -8.88 -4.39
N LEU A 277 10.89 -7.66 -3.85
CA LEU A 277 11.89 -6.63 -3.99
C LEU A 277 12.25 -6.07 -2.62
N CYS A 278 13.52 -6.13 -2.25
CA CYS A 278 14.03 -5.50 -1.03
C CYS A 278 14.82 -4.23 -1.39
N ALA A 279 14.32 -3.07 -0.98
CA ALA A 279 15.00 -1.80 -1.16
C ALA A 279 16.13 -1.66 -0.12
N PRO A 280 17.42 -1.55 -0.57
CA PRO A 280 18.54 -1.60 0.35
C PRO A 280 18.70 -0.29 1.13
N ARG A 281 19.07 -0.38 2.42
CA ARG A 281 19.52 0.71 3.28
C ARG A 281 18.56 1.90 3.40
N VAL A 282 17.26 1.63 3.33
CA VAL A 282 16.17 2.60 3.55
C VAL A 282 15.21 2.09 4.61
N THR A 283 14.49 3.01 5.24
CA THR A 283 13.52 2.75 6.31
C THR A 283 12.10 2.69 5.76
N HIS A 284 11.13 2.39 6.62
CA HIS A 284 9.70 2.47 6.32
C HIS A 284 9.33 3.82 5.67
N GLY A 285 8.43 3.79 4.69
CA GLY A 285 7.96 5.01 4.01
C GLY A 285 8.95 5.64 3.01
N PHE A 286 10.07 4.99 2.69
CA PHE A 286 11.07 5.53 1.75
C PHE A 286 10.50 5.91 0.37
N CYS A 287 9.38 5.33 -0.01
CA CYS A 287 8.76 5.50 -1.33
C CYS A 287 8.01 6.83 -1.52
N VAL A 288 7.88 7.65 -0.47
CA VAL A 288 7.22 8.96 -0.55
C VAL A 288 8.15 10.08 -1.03
N VAL A 289 9.46 9.86 -1.07
CA VAL A 289 10.45 10.84 -1.52
C VAL A 289 10.92 10.57 -2.95
N ASP A 290 11.09 11.63 -3.74
CA ASP A 290 11.58 11.54 -5.11
C ASP A 290 13.10 11.38 -5.16
N GLN A 291 13.56 10.14 -5.05
CA GLN A 291 14.98 9.78 -5.07
C GLN A 291 15.25 8.69 -6.12
N PRO A 292 16.50 8.52 -6.59
CA PRO A 292 16.83 7.52 -7.61
C PRO A 292 16.39 6.09 -7.26
N LEU A 293 16.55 5.67 -5.99
CA LEU A 293 16.14 4.35 -5.54
C LEU A 293 14.61 4.21 -5.53
N THR A 294 13.87 5.24 -5.08
CA THR A 294 12.40 5.27 -5.16
C THR A 294 11.94 5.10 -6.60
N ARG A 295 12.51 5.88 -7.53
CA ARG A 295 12.19 5.78 -8.96
C ARG A 295 12.51 4.39 -9.53
N TRP A 296 13.60 3.75 -9.07
CA TRP A 296 13.94 2.38 -9.47
C TRP A 296 12.88 1.38 -8.96
N VAL A 297 12.43 1.49 -7.71
CA VAL A 297 11.36 0.67 -7.16
C VAL A 297 10.06 0.88 -7.92
N HIS A 298 9.65 2.13 -8.15
CA HIS A 298 8.42 2.43 -8.91
C HIS A 298 8.46 1.86 -10.33
N ARG A 299 9.63 1.87 -11.01
CA ARG A 299 9.79 1.23 -12.33
C ARG A 299 9.61 -0.28 -12.24
N GLY A 300 10.14 -0.93 -11.20
CA GLY A 300 9.95 -2.36 -10.95
C GLY A 300 8.46 -2.69 -10.77
N VAL A 301 7.77 -1.94 -9.92
CA VAL A 301 6.32 -2.10 -9.69
C VAL A 301 5.53 -1.89 -10.98
N ALA A 302 5.82 -0.82 -11.74
CA ALA A 302 5.18 -0.55 -13.02
C ALA A 302 5.45 -1.66 -14.05
N ALA A 303 6.65 -2.23 -14.07
CA ALA A 303 6.99 -3.35 -14.96
C ALA A 303 6.18 -4.61 -14.62
N SER A 304 5.98 -4.90 -13.34
CA SER A 304 5.15 -6.03 -12.88
C SER A 304 3.68 -5.83 -13.27
N PHE A 305 3.10 -4.65 -13.05
CA PHE A 305 1.75 -4.35 -13.53
C PHE A 305 1.63 -4.48 -15.05
N ARG A 306 2.58 -3.93 -15.80
CA ARG A 306 2.57 -4.03 -17.28
C ARG A 306 2.58 -5.48 -17.75
N ARG A 307 3.37 -6.36 -17.12
CA ARG A 307 3.41 -7.78 -17.43
C ARG A 307 2.05 -8.44 -17.18
N GLU A 308 1.47 -8.24 -16.00
CA GLU A 308 0.18 -8.86 -15.64
C GLU A 308 -0.99 -8.29 -16.46
N PHE A 309 -0.89 -7.04 -16.93
CA PHE A 309 -1.85 -6.47 -17.87
C PHE A 309 -1.63 -6.89 -19.33
N GLY A 310 -0.64 -7.74 -19.61
CA GLY A 310 -0.31 -8.17 -20.98
C GLY A 310 0.26 -7.06 -21.88
N MET A 311 0.85 -6.03 -21.27
CA MET A 311 1.47 -4.91 -21.98
C MET A 311 2.93 -5.22 -22.33
N ARG A 312 3.44 -4.61 -23.42
CA ARG A 312 4.88 -4.72 -23.73
C ARG A 312 5.71 -4.13 -22.61
N ILE A 313 6.63 -4.93 -22.06
CA ILE A 313 7.68 -4.43 -21.18
C ILE A 313 8.68 -3.71 -22.07
N LYS A 314 8.83 -2.38 -21.91
CA LYS A 314 9.94 -1.68 -22.57
C LYS A 314 11.22 -2.14 -21.90
N GLU A 315 12.15 -2.66 -22.68
CA GLU A 315 13.53 -2.88 -22.23
C GLU A 315 14.10 -1.52 -21.79
N PHE A 316 14.73 -1.51 -20.60
CA PHE A 316 15.31 -0.30 -19.98
C PHE A 316 16.75 -0.09 -20.47
#